data_23cdfa071d5c7fa2c46501ac0cff5e9b
#
_entry.id   23cdfa071d5c7fa2c46501ac0cff5e9b
#
_cell.length_a   1.000
_cell.length_b   1.000
_cell.length_c   1.000
_cell.angle_alpha   90.00
_cell.angle_beta   90.00
_cell.angle_gamma   90.00
#
_symmetry.space_group_name_H-M   'P 1'
#
loop_
_entity.id
_entity.type
_entity.pdbx_description
1 polymer ?
#
loop_
_entity_poly.entity_id
_entity_poly.type
_entity_poly.pdbx_seq_one_letter_code
_entity_poly.pdbx_strand_id
1 'polypeptide(L)'
;MKISDACNHKKSLSFEIFPPKKDSELINIDATLDVLCELQPDFISVTFGAGGSLNCNRTIELAKKIKQNYHVEPVVHLTCLHYNRAEIDEFARILTAEGIQNVLALRGDRNPDLTEKDDFKHASDLISYLKPKGDFCFLGACYPECHPESANKIEEIRHLKEKVNAGAEVLLSQLFFDNTQFYRFVEDCRIADINVPIVPGIMPVINAAQIKRMITMCGASFPERFQKIIHKFEDNKAALFDAGMSYALSQIIDLLANDTDGIHLYTMNNPVVARRICEGIQHII
;
A
#
# COMPACT_ATOMS: atom_id res chain seq x y z
N MET A 1 -2.69 -16.31 8.01
CA MET A 1 -3.73 -15.49 8.69
C MET A 1 -4.27 -14.48 7.69
N LYS A 2 -5.59 -14.24 7.70
CA LYS A 2 -6.18 -13.17 6.87
C LYS A 2 -5.94 -11.82 7.53
N ILE A 3 -5.60 -10.81 6.75
CA ILE A 3 -5.34 -9.45 7.26
C ILE A 3 -6.62 -8.79 7.74
N SER A 4 -7.77 -9.13 7.17
CA SER A 4 -9.08 -8.68 7.68
C SER A 4 -9.29 -9.02 9.15
N ASP A 5 -8.83 -10.19 9.62
CA ASP A 5 -8.93 -10.59 11.02
C ASP A 5 -8.07 -9.67 11.91
N ALA A 6 -6.84 -9.35 11.48
CA ALA A 6 -5.96 -8.45 12.23
C ALA A 6 -6.51 -7.03 12.33
N CYS A 7 -6.99 -6.46 11.21
CA CYS A 7 -7.53 -5.10 11.17
C CYS A 7 -8.86 -4.93 11.93
N ASN A 8 -9.64 -6.00 12.12
CA ASN A 8 -10.90 -5.95 12.86
C ASN A 8 -10.73 -5.98 14.39
N HIS A 9 -9.57 -6.41 14.89
CA HIS A 9 -9.37 -6.64 16.33
C HIS A 9 -8.40 -5.67 17.00
N LYS A 10 -7.56 -5.00 16.24
CA LYS A 10 -6.59 -4.02 16.75
C LYS A 10 -6.18 -3.02 15.67
N LYS A 11 -5.57 -1.92 16.09
CA LYS A 11 -4.89 -1.00 15.16
C LYS A 11 -3.69 -1.73 14.54
N SER A 12 -3.66 -1.85 13.20
CA SER A 12 -2.62 -2.59 12.50
C SER A 12 -1.40 -1.72 12.17
N LEU A 13 -0.21 -2.29 12.26
CA LEU A 13 1.03 -1.70 11.75
C LEU A 13 1.52 -2.52 10.57
N SER A 14 1.77 -1.87 9.45
CA SER A 14 2.22 -2.57 8.25
C SER A 14 3.18 -1.75 7.41
N PHE A 15 3.98 -2.43 6.61
CA PHE A 15 4.99 -1.83 5.76
C PHE A 15 4.78 -2.20 4.31
N GLU A 16 5.10 -1.28 3.40
CA GLU A 16 5.23 -1.58 1.99
C GLU A 16 6.70 -1.65 1.59
N ILE A 17 7.02 -2.67 0.80
CA ILE A 17 8.30 -2.82 0.14
C ILE A 17 8.11 -3.13 -1.34
N PHE A 18 9.15 -2.92 -2.11
CA PHE A 18 9.17 -3.31 -3.53
C PHE A 18 10.33 -4.25 -3.82
N PRO A 19 10.12 -5.21 -4.74
CA PRO A 19 11.16 -6.12 -5.14
C PRO A 19 12.36 -5.39 -5.73
N PRO A 20 13.58 -5.87 -5.50
CA PRO A 20 14.77 -5.28 -6.10
C PRO A 20 14.73 -5.40 -7.63
N LYS A 21 15.16 -4.34 -8.32
CA LYS A 21 15.18 -4.31 -9.78
C LYS A 21 16.29 -5.18 -10.38
N LYS A 22 17.39 -5.37 -9.64
CA LYS A 22 18.56 -6.13 -10.05
C LYS A 22 18.93 -7.16 -8.99
N ASP A 23 19.53 -8.27 -9.40
CA ASP A 23 19.98 -9.32 -8.48
C ASP A 23 21.09 -8.85 -7.53
N SER A 24 21.89 -7.87 -7.93
CA SER A 24 22.88 -7.23 -7.05
C SER A 24 22.28 -6.46 -5.86
N GLU A 25 20.97 -6.17 -5.89
CA GLU A 25 20.25 -5.48 -4.82
C GLU A 25 19.57 -6.46 -3.83
N LEU A 26 19.63 -7.77 -4.08
CA LEU A 26 19.02 -8.80 -3.23
C LEU A 26 19.55 -8.77 -1.79
N ILE A 27 20.86 -8.57 -1.63
CA ILE A 27 21.50 -8.48 -0.29
C ILE A 27 20.93 -7.30 0.51
N ASN A 28 20.63 -6.19 -0.16
CA ASN A 28 20.08 -5.02 0.49
C ASN A 28 18.63 -5.25 0.95
N ILE A 29 17.82 -6.01 0.19
CA ILE A 29 16.45 -6.29 0.58
C ILE A 29 16.36 -7.24 1.77
N ASP A 30 17.30 -8.19 1.89
CA ASP A 30 17.37 -9.10 3.02
C ASP A 30 17.70 -8.34 4.31
N ALA A 31 18.72 -7.49 4.29
CA ALA A 31 19.03 -6.62 5.42
C ALA A 31 17.88 -5.66 5.79
N THR A 32 17.10 -5.24 4.79
CA THR A 32 15.89 -4.44 5.02
C THR A 32 14.83 -5.27 5.72
N LEU A 33 14.56 -6.50 5.26
CA LEU A 33 13.59 -7.40 5.87
C LEU A 33 13.96 -7.77 7.30
N ASP A 34 15.24 -8.01 7.59
CA ASP A 34 15.72 -8.29 8.95
C ASP A 34 15.25 -7.18 9.92
N VAL A 35 15.47 -5.92 9.54
CA VAL A 35 15.06 -4.78 10.37
C VAL A 35 13.53 -4.62 10.42
N LEU A 36 12.84 -4.72 9.27
CA LEU A 36 11.38 -4.53 9.24
C LEU A 36 10.64 -5.59 10.05
N CYS A 37 11.10 -6.84 10.00
CA CYS A 37 10.45 -7.92 10.73
C CYS A 37 10.75 -7.88 12.24
N GLU A 38 11.93 -7.36 12.67
CA GLU A 38 12.22 -7.06 14.08
C GLU A 38 11.20 -6.06 14.68
N LEU A 39 10.63 -5.17 13.87
CA LEU A 39 9.61 -4.20 14.30
C LEU A 39 8.21 -4.81 14.47
N GLN A 40 8.07 -6.11 14.24
CA GLN A 40 6.85 -6.89 14.44
C GLN A 40 5.60 -6.32 13.75
N PRO A 41 5.63 -6.03 12.44
CA PRO A 41 4.44 -5.58 11.71
C PRO A 41 3.40 -6.71 11.64
N ASP A 42 2.13 -6.35 11.52
CA ASP A 42 1.06 -7.30 11.28
C ASP A 42 1.14 -7.92 9.90
N PHE A 43 1.58 -7.12 8.92
CA PHE A 43 1.86 -7.60 7.56
C PHE A 43 2.88 -6.72 6.83
N ILE A 44 3.44 -7.29 5.77
CA ILE A 44 4.27 -6.55 4.82
C ILE A 44 3.68 -6.71 3.43
N SER A 45 3.33 -5.61 2.78
CA SER A 45 2.89 -5.63 1.40
C SER A 45 4.08 -5.57 0.44
N VAL A 46 3.99 -6.34 -0.63
CA VAL A 46 5.03 -6.42 -1.67
C VAL A 46 4.45 -5.94 -2.99
N THR A 47 5.01 -4.83 -3.51
CA THR A 47 4.51 -4.24 -4.73
C THR A 47 4.72 -5.15 -5.94
N PHE A 48 3.82 -5.01 -6.91
CA PHE A 48 3.91 -5.72 -8.19
C PHE A 48 4.62 -4.82 -9.21
N GLY A 49 5.78 -5.24 -9.69
CA GLY A 49 6.55 -4.42 -10.62
C GLY A 49 5.88 -4.30 -11.99
N ALA A 50 5.96 -3.14 -12.61
CA ALA A 50 5.39 -2.82 -13.92
C ALA A 50 6.07 -3.51 -15.13
N GLY A 51 6.81 -4.60 -14.94
CA GLY A 51 7.72 -5.17 -15.93
C GLY A 51 7.39 -6.58 -16.45
N GLY A 52 6.13 -7.03 -16.37
CA GLY A 52 5.74 -8.34 -16.90
C GLY A 52 6.14 -9.53 -16.03
N SER A 53 6.19 -10.76 -16.59
CA SER A 53 6.35 -12.03 -15.86
C SER A 53 7.58 -12.14 -14.95
N LEU A 54 8.70 -11.52 -15.28
CA LEU A 54 9.91 -11.55 -14.46
C LEU A 54 9.74 -10.82 -13.12
N ASN A 55 9.01 -9.70 -13.10
CA ASN A 55 8.78 -8.95 -11.87
C ASN A 55 7.74 -9.63 -10.97
N CYS A 56 6.80 -10.35 -11.56
CA CYS A 56 5.83 -11.15 -10.82
C CYS A 56 6.51 -12.24 -9.99
N ASN A 57 7.44 -12.98 -10.57
CA ASN A 57 8.18 -14.01 -9.86
C ASN A 57 8.93 -13.44 -8.65
N ARG A 58 9.59 -12.29 -8.80
CA ARG A 58 10.28 -11.62 -7.68
C ARG A 58 9.33 -11.19 -6.56
N THR A 59 8.14 -10.70 -6.89
CA THR A 59 7.13 -10.35 -5.88
C THR A 59 6.70 -11.59 -5.08
N ILE A 60 6.42 -12.69 -5.76
CA ILE A 60 6.02 -13.95 -5.13
C ILE A 60 7.17 -14.54 -4.30
N GLU A 61 8.39 -14.56 -4.82
CA GLU A 61 9.58 -15.04 -4.09
C GLU A 61 9.81 -14.24 -2.80
N LEU A 62 9.65 -12.92 -2.88
CA LEU A 62 9.81 -12.05 -1.72
C LEU A 62 8.68 -12.26 -0.70
N ALA A 63 7.44 -12.38 -1.14
CA ALA A 63 6.30 -12.68 -0.29
C ALA A 63 6.45 -14.06 0.40
N LYS A 64 6.90 -15.07 -0.34
CA LYS A 64 7.24 -16.39 0.21
C LYS A 64 8.31 -16.30 1.28
N LYS A 65 9.39 -15.56 1.04
CA LYS A 65 10.46 -15.34 2.00
C LYS A 65 9.96 -14.66 3.28
N ILE A 66 9.13 -13.61 3.16
CA ILE A 66 8.50 -12.95 4.31
C ILE A 66 7.71 -13.95 5.15
N LYS A 67 6.91 -14.78 4.51
CA LYS A 67 6.07 -15.74 5.21
C LYS A 67 6.88 -16.88 5.86
N GLN A 68 7.80 -17.47 5.11
CA GLN A 68 8.48 -18.69 5.54
C GLN A 68 9.65 -18.43 6.49
N ASN A 69 10.43 -17.37 6.24
CA ASN A 69 11.66 -17.10 6.98
C ASN A 69 11.42 -16.14 8.16
N TYR A 70 10.49 -15.19 8.01
CA TYR A 70 10.25 -14.17 9.01
C TYR A 70 8.94 -14.36 9.78
N HIS A 71 8.07 -15.29 9.32
CA HIS A 71 6.77 -15.57 9.93
C HIS A 71 5.84 -14.36 10.03
N VAL A 72 6.01 -13.38 9.13
CA VAL A 72 5.13 -12.22 8.95
C VAL A 72 4.17 -12.52 7.79
N GLU A 73 2.92 -12.04 7.88
CA GLU A 73 1.97 -12.24 6.78
C GLU A 73 2.31 -11.31 5.60
N PRO A 74 2.54 -11.86 4.40
CA PRO A 74 2.69 -11.05 3.20
C PRO A 74 1.33 -10.66 2.62
N VAL A 75 1.25 -9.46 2.06
CA VAL A 75 0.19 -9.02 1.15
C VAL A 75 0.80 -8.86 -0.23
N VAL A 76 0.37 -9.65 -1.19
CA VAL A 76 0.86 -9.56 -2.56
C VAL A 76 0.02 -8.56 -3.34
N HIS A 77 0.64 -7.52 -3.90
CA HIS A 77 -0.04 -6.71 -4.90
C HIS A 77 -0.24 -7.55 -6.16
N LEU A 78 -1.41 -7.47 -6.75
CA LEU A 78 -1.72 -8.16 -8.01
C LEU A 78 -2.49 -7.21 -8.93
N THR A 79 -1.90 -6.89 -10.06
CA THR A 79 -2.52 -6.03 -11.08
C THR A 79 -3.22 -6.89 -12.13
N CYS A 80 -4.25 -6.36 -12.80
CA CYS A 80 -5.01 -7.13 -13.78
C CYS A 80 -4.96 -6.59 -15.22
N LEU A 81 -4.68 -5.31 -15.42
CA LEU A 81 -4.84 -4.65 -16.73
C LEU A 81 -4.05 -5.30 -17.89
N HIS A 82 -2.90 -5.88 -17.57
CA HIS A 82 -2.00 -6.48 -18.56
C HIS A 82 -1.98 -8.02 -18.53
N TYR A 83 -2.93 -8.63 -17.81
CA TYR A 83 -2.99 -10.09 -17.66
C TYR A 83 -4.32 -10.65 -18.16
N ASN A 84 -4.27 -11.84 -18.75
CA ASN A 84 -5.46 -12.61 -19.09
C ASN A 84 -5.85 -13.57 -17.97
N ARG A 85 -7.00 -14.22 -18.11
CA ARG A 85 -7.53 -15.16 -17.09
C ARG A 85 -6.60 -16.31 -16.82
N ALA A 86 -5.95 -16.88 -17.84
CA ALA A 86 -5.05 -18.01 -17.64
C ALA A 86 -3.80 -17.61 -16.84
N GLU A 87 -3.26 -16.43 -17.05
CA GLU A 87 -2.16 -15.88 -16.26
C GLU A 87 -2.58 -15.61 -14.80
N ILE A 88 -3.78 -15.06 -14.58
CA ILE A 88 -4.33 -14.85 -13.24
C ILE A 88 -4.60 -16.18 -12.53
N ASP A 89 -5.06 -17.22 -13.25
CA ASP A 89 -5.23 -18.55 -12.69
C ASP A 89 -3.90 -19.17 -12.22
N GLU A 90 -2.85 -18.97 -12.99
CA GLU A 90 -1.52 -19.44 -12.59
C GLU A 90 -1.01 -18.70 -11.34
N PHE A 91 -1.24 -17.38 -11.21
CA PHE A 91 -0.92 -16.65 -9.99
C PHE A 91 -1.70 -17.19 -8.78
N ALA A 92 -3.00 -17.40 -8.94
CA ALA A 92 -3.83 -17.95 -7.87
C ALA A 92 -3.34 -19.34 -7.43
N ARG A 93 -2.95 -20.19 -8.38
CA ARG A 93 -2.39 -21.51 -8.10
C ARG A 93 -1.08 -21.43 -7.32
N ILE A 94 -0.17 -20.53 -7.72
CA ILE A 94 1.11 -20.32 -7.04
C ILE A 94 0.89 -19.78 -5.62
N LEU A 95 0.07 -18.73 -5.45
CA LEU A 95 -0.23 -18.15 -4.15
C LEU A 95 -0.83 -19.19 -3.20
N THR A 96 -1.78 -20.00 -3.68
CA THR A 96 -2.39 -21.07 -2.91
C THR A 96 -1.36 -22.14 -2.50
N ALA A 97 -0.49 -22.56 -3.41
CA ALA A 97 0.56 -23.55 -3.14
C ALA A 97 1.55 -23.07 -2.08
N GLU A 98 1.86 -21.76 -2.03
CA GLU A 98 2.75 -21.17 -1.05
C GLU A 98 2.01 -20.71 0.24
N GLY A 99 0.72 -20.95 0.35
CA GLY A 99 -0.10 -20.56 1.49
C GLY A 99 -0.25 -19.04 1.66
N ILE A 100 -0.08 -18.27 0.59
CA ILE A 100 -0.25 -16.82 0.59
C ILE A 100 -1.72 -16.51 0.30
N GLN A 101 -2.40 -15.94 1.29
CA GLN A 101 -3.85 -15.70 1.24
C GLN A 101 -4.22 -14.23 0.98
N ASN A 102 -3.32 -13.28 1.28
CA ASN A 102 -3.66 -11.87 1.27
C ASN A 102 -3.22 -11.21 -0.04
N VAL A 103 -4.18 -10.63 -0.77
CA VAL A 103 -3.96 -10.05 -2.09
C VAL A 103 -4.48 -8.61 -2.12
N LEU A 104 -3.61 -7.65 -2.36
CA LEU A 104 -4.03 -6.29 -2.72
C LEU A 104 -4.35 -6.27 -4.22
N ALA A 105 -5.63 -6.31 -4.53
CA ALA A 105 -6.12 -6.33 -5.90
C ALA A 105 -6.11 -4.92 -6.49
N LEU A 106 -5.41 -4.76 -7.62
CA LEU A 106 -5.20 -3.51 -8.31
C LEU A 106 -5.60 -3.64 -9.78
N ARG A 107 -6.03 -2.54 -10.39
CA ARG A 107 -6.15 -2.47 -11.84
C ARG A 107 -4.75 -2.52 -12.48
N GLY A 108 -3.83 -1.78 -11.94
CA GLY A 108 -2.54 -1.45 -12.52
C GLY A 108 -2.58 -0.16 -13.34
N ASP A 109 -1.42 0.43 -13.54
CA ASP A 109 -1.26 1.65 -14.32
C ASP A 109 -1.21 1.32 -15.83
N ARG A 110 -1.70 2.24 -16.63
CA ARG A 110 -1.53 2.16 -18.10
C ARG A 110 -0.07 2.34 -18.43
N ASN A 111 0.47 1.38 -19.15
CA ASN A 111 1.85 1.42 -19.63
C ASN A 111 1.86 1.28 -21.15
N PRO A 112 2.31 2.29 -21.91
CA PRO A 112 2.33 2.23 -23.37
C PRO A 112 3.22 1.11 -23.94
N ASP A 113 4.17 0.61 -23.13
CA ASP A 113 5.06 -0.48 -23.53
C ASP A 113 4.44 -1.87 -23.30
N LEU A 114 3.26 -1.96 -22.68
CA LEU A 114 2.57 -3.21 -22.40
C LEU A 114 1.18 -3.23 -23.04
N THR A 115 0.80 -4.37 -23.60
CA THR A 115 -0.54 -4.55 -24.16
C THR A 115 -1.57 -4.70 -23.04
N GLU A 116 -2.58 -3.82 -23.02
CA GLU A 116 -3.77 -4.02 -22.19
C GLU A 116 -4.53 -5.26 -22.67
N LYS A 117 -5.04 -6.05 -21.71
CA LYS A 117 -5.90 -7.22 -22.00
C LYS A 117 -7.36 -6.86 -21.74
N ASP A 118 -8.27 -7.52 -22.46
CA ASP A 118 -9.71 -7.24 -22.34
C ASP A 118 -10.41 -8.02 -21.22
N ASP A 119 -9.70 -8.92 -20.53
CA ASP A 119 -10.29 -9.81 -19.53
C ASP A 119 -10.72 -9.09 -18.24
N PHE A 120 -10.01 -8.03 -17.85
CA PHE A 120 -10.23 -7.28 -16.62
C PHE A 120 -10.04 -5.79 -16.87
N LYS A 121 -11.00 -4.97 -16.45
CA LYS A 121 -10.94 -3.50 -16.58
C LYS A 121 -10.71 -2.80 -15.24
N HIS A 122 -11.12 -3.44 -14.15
CA HIS A 122 -11.07 -2.89 -12.80
C HIS A 122 -10.59 -3.93 -11.78
N ALA A 123 -10.11 -3.46 -10.65
CA ALA A 123 -9.73 -4.33 -9.51
C ALA A 123 -10.94 -5.16 -9.00
N SER A 124 -12.16 -4.64 -9.10
CA SER A 124 -13.39 -5.36 -8.77
C SER A 124 -13.60 -6.60 -9.65
N ASP A 125 -13.21 -6.54 -10.92
CA ASP A 125 -13.29 -7.69 -11.84
C ASP A 125 -12.33 -8.79 -11.39
N LEU A 126 -11.10 -8.40 -11.04
CA LEU A 126 -10.08 -9.30 -10.52
C LEU A 126 -10.52 -9.99 -9.22
N ILE A 127 -11.07 -9.22 -8.27
CA ILE A 127 -11.58 -9.76 -7.00
C ILE A 127 -12.71 -10.75 -7.26
N SER A 128 -13.70 -10.37 -8.06
CA SER A 128 -14.84 -11.24 -8.41
C SER A 128 -14.39 -12.54 -9.08
N TYR A 129 -13.36 -12.45 -9.91
CA TYR A 129 -12.80 -13.61 -10.61
C TYR A 129 -12.02 -14.56 -9.69
N LEU A 130 -11.25 -14.01 -8.76
CA LEU A 130 -10.40 -14.79 -7.84
C LEU A 130 -11.16 -15.36 -6.64
N LYS A 131 -12.21 -14.67 -6.18
CA LYS A 131 -12.96 -15.05 -4.98
C LYS A 131 -13.43 -16.52 -4.94
N PRO A 132 -13.93 -17.13 -6.02
CA PRO A 132 -14.30 -18.55 -6.02
C PRO A 132 -13.13 -19.51 -6.20
N LYS A 133 -11.89 -19.04 -6.41
CA LYS A 133 -10.72 -19.85 -6.79
C LYS A 133 -9.79 -20.22 -5.63
N GLY A 134 -10.01 -19.65 -4.45
CA GLY A 134 -9.19 -19.93 -3.27
C GLY A 134 -9.67 -19.20 -2.03
N ASP A 135 -9.08 -19.54 -0.89
CA ASP A 135 -9.35 -18.86 0.38
C ASP A 135 -8.51 -17.59 0.52
N PHE A 136 -8.83 -16.60 -0.31
CA PHE A 136 -8.13 -15.32 -0.33
C PHE A 136 -8.83 -14.27 0.55
N CYS A 137 -8.03 -13.39 1.15
CA CYS A 137 -8.44 -12.12 1.71
C CYS A 137 -8.05 -11.01 0.72
N PHE A 138 -9.01 -10.27 0.24
CA PHE A 138 -8.74 -9.20 -0.71
C PHE A 138 -8.65 -7.85 -0.03
N LEU A 139 -7.56 -7.15 -0.31
CA LEU A 139 -7.40 -5.74 0.02
C LEU A 139 -7.64 -4.91 -1.25
N GLY A 140 -8.17 -3.71 -1.08
CA GLY A 140 -8.36 -2.75 -2.17
C GLY A 140 -7.62 -1.45 -1.92
N ALA A 141 -7.05 -0.83 -2.96
CA ALA A 141 -6.55 0.53 -2.85
C ALA A 141 -7.71 1.54 -2.84
N CYS A 142 -7.58 2.60 -2.03
CA CYS A 142 -8.50 3.72 -1.99
C CYS A 142 -7.74 5.06 -2.02
N TYR A 143 -8.42 6.13 -2.43
CA TYR A 143 -7.78 7.40 -2.73
C TYR A 143 -8.48 8.54 -1.97
N PRO A 144 -7.91 9.02 -0.85
CA PRO A 144 -8.53 10.10 -0.05
C PRO A 144 -8.78 11.38 -0.85
N GLU A 145 -7.96 11.66 -1.85
CA GLU A 145 -8.03 12.86 -2.70
C GLU A 145 -8.48 12.55 -4.14
N CYS A 146 -9.16 11.42 -4.37
CA CYS A 146 -9.57 10.85 -5.63
C CYS A 146 -8.42 10.33 -6.52
N HIS A 147 -8.71 9.29 -7.27
CA HIS A 147 -7.79 8.79 -8.30
C HIS A 147 -7.69 9.81 -9.45
N PRO A 148 -6.49 10.08 -10.02
CA PRO A 148 -6.32 11.05 -11.10
C PRO A 148 -7.19 10.80 -12.36
N GLU A 149 -7.59 9.55 -12.59
CA GLU A 149 -8.47 9.18 -13.72
C GLU A 149 -9.97 9.21 -13.35
N SER A 150 -10.34 9.38 -12.08
CA SER A 150 -11.75 9.51 -11.69
C SER A 150 -12.28 10.89 -12.06
N ALA A 151 -13.44 10.96 -12.67
CA ALA A 151 -14.02 12.23 -13.13
C ALA A 151 -14.42 13.14 -11.95
N ASN A 152 -14.79 12.55 -10.82
CA ASN A 152 -15.16 13.26 -9.59
C ASN A 152 -15.23 12.30 -8.39
N LYS A 153 -15.43 12.88 -7.20
CA LYS A 153 -15.52 12.15 -5.93
C LYS A 153 -16.67 11.13 -5.87
N ILE A 154 -17.79 11.43 -6.50
CA ILE A 154 -18.95 10.52 -6.51
C ILE A 154 -18.61 9.24 -7.27
N GLU A 155 -17.95 9.39 -8.41
CA GLU A 155 -17.49 8.25 -9.20
C GLU A 155 -16.43 7.42 -8.45
N GLU A 156 -15.48 8.08 -7.78
CA GLU A 156 -14.47 7.42 -6.94
C GLU A 156 -15.13 6.55 -5.87
N ILE A 157 -16.06 7.11 -5.08
CA ILE A 157 -16.75 6.37 -4.02
C ILE A 157 -17.59 5.22 -4.59
N ARG A 158 -18.25 5.42 -5.76
CA ARG A 158 -18.99 4.35 -6.43
C ARG A 158 -18.07 3.18 -6.82
N HIS A 159 -16.93 3.45 -7.46
CA HIS A 159 -15.97 2.42 -7.82
C HIS A 159 -15.39 1.71 -6.60
N LEU A 160 -15.18 2.45 -5.49
CA LEU A 160 -14.74 1.87 -4.24
C LEU A 160 -15.82 0.93 -3.65
N LYS A 161 -17.09 1.34 -3.68
CA LYS A 161 -18.22 0.48 -3.25
C LYS A 161 -18.31 -0.79 -4.10
N GLU A 162 -18.13 -0.69 -5.42
CA GLU A 162 -18.08 -1.85 -6.32
C GLU A 162 -16.96 -2.81 -5.94
N LYS A 163 -15.78 -2.29 -5.57
CA LYS A 163 -14.64 -3.07 -5.13
C LYS A 163 -14.93 -3.82 -3.82
N VAL A 164 -15.55 -3.15 -2.84
CA VAL A 164 -15.97 -3.77 -1.57
C VAL A 164 -17.07 -4.82 -1.81
N ASN A 165 -18.06 -4.52 -2.64
CA ASN A 165 -19.12 -5.47 -2.99
C ASN A 165 -18.57 -6.71 -3.73
N ALA A 166 -17.52 -6.56 -4.51
CA ALA A 166 -16.80 -7.69 -5.15
C ALA A 166 -16.12 -8.60 -4.12
N GLY A 167 -15.74 -8.06 -2.96
CA GLY A 167 -15.16 -8.84 -1.87
C GLY A 167 -13.89 -8.27 -1.26
N ALA A 168 -13.56 -6.99 -1.46
CA ALA A 168 -12.50 -6.35 -0.70
C ALA A 168 -12.89 -6.24 0.78
N GLU A 169 -12.06 -6.76 1.67
CA GLU A 169 -12.28 -6.87 3.11
C GLU A 169 -11.54 -5.78 3.90
N VAL A 170 -10.51 -5.17 3.33
CA VAL A 170 -9.72 -4.08 3.90
C VAL A 170 -9.36 -3.10 2.78
N LEU A 171 -9.30 -1.82 3.10
CA LEU A 171 -8.84 -0.78 2.18
C LEU A 171 -7.53 -0.19 2.66
N LEU A 172 -6.54 -0.09 1.77
CA LEU A 172 -5.29 0.64 1.99
C LEU A 172 -5.33 1.96 1.22
N SER A 173 -5.12 3.08 1.90
CA SER A 173 -5.17 4.36 1.21
C SER A 173 -3.89 4.65 0.44
N GLN A 174 -4.01 5.35 -0.70
CA GLN A 174 -2.90 6.06 -1.31
C GLN A 174 -2.36 7.09 -0.33
N LEU A 175 -1.07 7.47 -0.48
CA LEU A 175 -0.45 8.49 0.35
C LEU A 175 -1.21 9.84 0.26
N PHE A 176 -1.23 10.55 1.36
CA PHE A 176 -1.76 11.91 1.51
C PHE A 176 -0.92 12.65 2.56
N PHE A 177 -0.99 13.98 2.60
CA PHE A 177 -0.21 14.81 3.52
C PHE A 177 -1.08 15.67 4.43
N ASP A 178 -2.40 15.68 4.22
CA ASP A 178 -3.39 16.37 5.05
C ASP A 178 -4.40 15.37 5.60
N ASN A 179 -4.36 15.13 6.91
CA ASN A 179 -5.28 14.21 7.57
C ASN A 179 -6.75 14.61 7.42
N THR A 180 -7.03 15.90 7.22
CA THR A 180 -8.40 16.38 6.97
C THR A 180 -9.00 15.75 5.71
N GLN A 181 -8.19 15.51 4.68
CA GLN A 181 -8.65 14.84 3.46
C GLN A 181 -9.01 13.37 3.73
N PHE A 182 -8.17 12.70 4.54
CA PHE A 182 -8.45 11.32 4.93
C PHE A 182 -9.72 11.20 5.79
N TYR A 183 -9.92 12.07 6.78
CA TYR A 183 -11.12 12.03 7.61
C TYR A 183 -12.39 12.26 6.81
N ARG A 184 -12.40 13.25 5.91
CA ARG A 184 -13.54 13.50 5.00
C ARG A 184 -13.80 12.30 4.09
N PHE A 185 -12.76 11.68 3.58
CA PHE A 185 -12.89 10.47 2.77
C PHE A 185 -13.52 9.32 3.55
N VAL A 186 -13.12 9.09 4.81
CA VAL A 186 -13.71 8.06 5.68
C VAL A 186 -15.19 8.36 5.93
N GLU A 187 -15.57 9.62 6.19
CA GLU A 187 -16.97 10.02 6.32
C GLU A 187 -17.78 9.71 5.06
N ASP A 188 -17.27 10.06 3.87
CA ASP A 188 -17.93 9.76 2.59
C ASP A 188 -18.07 8.24 2.37
N CYS A 189 -17.06 7.45 2.76
CA CYS A 189 -17.13 5.99 2.72
C CYS A 189 -18.26 5.46 3.62
N ARG A 190 -18.40 5.98 4.85
CA ARG A 190 -19.48 5.58 5.77
C ARG A 190 -20.85 5.98 5.27
N ILE A 191 -21.00 7.19 4.69
CA ILE A 191 -22.26 7.64 4.03
C ILE A 191 -22.62 6.71 2.87
N ALA A 192 -21.64 6.21 2.12
CA ALA A 192 -21.85 5.25 1.03
C ALA A 192 -22.00 3.79 1.53
N ASP A 193 -22.11 3.56 2.84
CA ASP A 193 -22.22 2.23 3.45
C ASP A 193 -21.01 1.33 3.10
N ILE A 194 -19.80 1.90 3.09
CA ILE A 194 -18.52 1.20 3.03
C ILE A 194 -18.01 1.06 4.46
N ASN A 195 -18.14 -0.13 5.04
CA ASN A 195 -17.92 -0.38 6.47
C ASN A 195 -16.69 -1.25 6.78
N VAL A 196 -15.91 -1.60 5.76
CA VAL A 196 -14.64 -2.32 5.93
C VAL A 196 -13.57 -1.42 6.57
N PRO A 197 -12.55 -1.98 7.24
CA PRO A 197 -11.42 -1.21 7.75
C PRO A 197 -10.72 -0.41 6.64
N ILE A 198 -10.32 0.84 6.97
CA ILE A 198 -9.59 1.74 6.07
C ILE A 198 -8.27 2.13 6.73
N VAL A 199 -7.18 1.55 6.28
CA VAL A 199 -5.84 1.78 6.83
C VAL A 199 -5.16 2.91 6.06
N PRO A 200 -4.81 4.03 6.72
CA PRO A 200 -4.11 5.15 6.09
C PRO A 200 -2.69 4.78 5.68
N GLY A 201 -2.33 5.11 4.44
CA GLY A 201 -0.99 4.96 3.89
C GLY A 201 -0.16 6.23 4.09
N ILE A 202 0.94 6.14 4.82
CA ILE A 202 1.81 7.27 5.17
C ILE A 202 3.18 7.11 4.54
N MET A 203 3.64 8.15 3.86
CA MET A 203 4.98 8.21 3.27
C MET A 203 5.82 9.31 3.92
N PRO A 204 6.80 8.96 4.77
CA PRO A 204 7.77 9.94 5.28
C PRO A 204 8.62 10.52 4.16
N VAL A 205 8.68 11.84 4.08
CA VAL A 205 9.40 12.54 3.03
C VAL A 205 10.82 12.83 3.48
N ILE A 206 11.77 12.15 2.88
CA ILE A 206 13.21 12.29 3.17
C ILE A 206 14.03 12.79 1.98
N ASN A 207 13.37 13.02 0.85
CA ASN A 207 14.00 13.43 -0.40
C ASN A 207 13.06 14.37 -1.19
N ALA A 208 13.50 15.61 -1.44
CA ALA A 208 12.70 16.62 -2.14
C ALA A 208 12.38 16.27 -3.60
N ALA A 209 13.30 15.64 -4.32
CA ALA A 209 13.06 15.24 -5.71
C ALA A 209 12.04 14.10 -5.79
N GLN A 210 12.10 13.17 -4.84
CA GLN A 210 11.17 12.05 -4.75
C GLN A 210 9.74 12.54 -4.48
N ILE A 211 9.56 13.48 -3.53
CA ILE A 211 8.23 13.98 -3.20
C ILE A 211 7.57 14.70 -4.38
N LYS A 212 8.32 15.54 -5.11
CA LYS A 212 7.79 16.24 -6.31
C LYS A 212 7.23 15.23 -7.32
N ARG A 213 7.96 14.12 -7.56
CA ARG A 213 7.51 13.04 -8.44
C ARG A 213 6.26 12.33 -7.90
N MET A 214 6.24 11.98 -6.62
CA MET A 214 5.13 11.26 -6.01
C MET A 214 3.83 12.06 -6.01
N ILE A 215 3.87 13.35 -5.68
CA ILE A 215 2.71 14.25 -5.75
C ILE A 215 2.11 14.26 -7.16
N THR A 216 2.95 14.38 -8.18
CA THR A 216 2.50 14.39 -9.58
C THR A 216 1.86 13.05 -9.98
N MET A 217 2.39 11.94 -9.52
CA MET A 217 1.89 10.60 -9.86
C MET A 217 0.61 10.24 -9.11
N CYS A 218 0.52 10.60 -7.83
CA CYS A 218 -0.59 10.18 -6.96
C CYS A 218 -1.72 11.20 -6.88
N GLY A 219 -1.52 12.41 -7.40
CA GLY A 219 -2.51 13.48 -7.32
C GLY A 219 -2.74 14.03 -5.91
N ALA A 220 -1.85 13.70 -4.95
CA ALA A 220 -1.98 14.15 -3.57
C ALA A 220 -1.75 15.66 -3.45
N SER A 221 -2.56 16.35 -2.67
CA SER A 221 -2.36 17.76 -2.33
C SER A 221 -1.13 17.93 -1.42
N PHE A 222 -0.47 19.07 -1.56
CA PHE A 222 0.74 19.35 -0.80
C PHE A 222 0.51 20.56 0.09
N PRO A 223 0.23 20.38 1.40
CA PRO A 223 -0.10 21.46 2.31
C PRO A 223 0.97 22.55 2.35
N GLU A 224 0.57 23.82 2.34
CA GLU A 224 1.50 24.97 2.31
C GLU A 224 2.54 24.91 3.44
N ARG A 225 2.11 24.50 4.65
CA ARG A 225 3.02 24.31 5.79
C ARG A 225 4.13 23.30 5.46
N PHE A 226 3.77 22.19 4.81
CA PHE A 226 4.74 21.15 4.48
C PHE A 226 5.63 21.58 3.31
N GLN A 227 5.09 22.29 2.31
CA GLN A 227 5.87 22.87 1.22
C GLN A 227 6.98 23.79 1.76
N LYS A 228 6.65 24.69 2.72
CA LYS A 228 7.62 25.57 3.36
C LYS A 228 8.75 24.80 4.07
N ILE A 229 8.40 23.69 4.74
CA ILE A 229 9.38 22.82 5.41
C ILE A 229 10.33 22.21 4.39
N ILE A 230 9.79 21.57 3.36
CA ILE A 230 10.60 20.92 2.32
C ILE A 230 11.52 21.94 1.63
N HIS A 231 10.97 23.07 1.19
CA HIS A 231 11.76 24.11 0.52
C HIS A 231 12.87 24.67 1.40
N LYS A 232 12.60 24.82 2.72
CA LYS A 232 13.62 25.35 3.66
C LYS A 232 14.81 24.41 3.83
N PHE A 233 14.58 23.09 3.74
CA PHE A 233 15.59 22.08 4.07
C PHE A 233 16.06 21.24 2.87
N GLU A 234 15.58 21.51 1.64
CA GLU A 234 15.87 20.68 0.47
C GLU A 234 17.35 20.52 0.14
N ASP A 235 18.19 21.51 0.46
CA ASP A 235 19.63 21.48 0.24
C ASP A 235 20.43 20.80 1.39
N ASN A 236 19.78 20.49 2.51
CA ASN A 236 20.40 19.82 3.65
C ASN A 236 19.70 18.47 3.93
N LYS A 237 20.30 17.38 3.46
CA LYS A 237 19.72 16.04 3.56
C LYS A 237 19.39 15.62 5.00
N ALA A 238 20.26 15.92 5.98
CA ALA A 238 20.01 15.57 7.37
C ALA A 238 18.85 16.38 7.97
N ALA A 239 18.81 17.69 7.72
CA ALA A 239 17.72 18.54 8.18
C ALA A 239 16.39 18.18 7.51
N LEU A 240 16.40 17.84 6.21
CA LEU A 240 15.22 17.37 5.48
C LEU A 240 14.71 16.04 6.03
N PHE A 241 15.62 15.11 6.33
CA PHE A 241 15.27 13.83 6.96
C PHE A 241 14.57 14.07 8.30
N ASP A 242 15.16 14.82 9.22
CA ASP A 242 14.58 15.10 10.53
C ASP A 242 13.23 15.81 10.44
N ALA A 243 13.10 16.80 9.55
CA ALA A 243 11.87 17.55 9.34
C ALA A 243 10.77 16.68 8.74
N GLY A 244 11.08 15.86 7.74
CA GLY A 244 10.14 14.94 7.10
C GLY A 244 9.67 13.83 8.05
N MET A 245 10.57 13.27 8.86
CA MET A 245 10.23 12.31 9.91
C MET A 245 9.33 12.91 10.97
N SER A 246 9.62 14.15 11.43
CA SER A 246 8.79 14.87 12.41
C SER A 246 7.39 15.15 11.88
N TYR A 247 7.27 15.48 10.59
CA TYR A 247 5.98 15.70 9.95
C TYR A 247 5.16 14.39 9.89
N ALA A 248 5.77 13.30 9.43
CA ALA A 248 5.13 12.00 9.35
C ALA A 248 4.71 11.46 10.73
N LEU A 249 5.54 11.61 11.74
CA LEU A 249 5.19 11.25 13.12
C LEU A 249 3.99 12.06 13.64
N SER A 250 3.97 13.38 13.42
CA SER A 250 2.84 14.22 13.81
C SER A 250 1.55 13.78 13.10
N GLN A 251 1.63 13.44 11.82
CA GLN A 251 0.52 12.93 11.02
C GLN A 251 0.00 11.59 11.58
N ILE A 252 0.90 10.65 11.86
CA ILE A 252 0.55 9.33 12.40
C ILE A 252 -0.08 9.44 13.79
N ILE A 253 0.48 10.25 14.68
CA ILE A 253 -0.05 10.44 16.04
C ILE A 253 -1.47 11.01 15.98
N ASP A 254 -1.73 11.97 15.11
CA ASP A 254 -3.07 12.54 14.92
C ASP A 254 -4.06 11.50 14.37
N LEU A 255 -3.64 10.67 13.39
CA LEU A 255 -4.47 9.57 12.87
C LEU A 255 -4.81 8.54 13.96
N LEU A 256 -3.83 8.11 14.75
CA LEU A 256 -4.04 7.15 15.84
C LEU A 256 -4.92 7.71 16.96
N ALA A 257 -4.83 9.00 17.22
CA ALA A 257 -5.69 9.71 18.18
C ALA A 257 -7.15 9.84 17.70
N ASN A 258 -7.39 9.75 16.38
CA ASN A 258 -8.72 9.76 15.77
C ASN A 258 -9.20 8.34 15.39
N ASP A 259 -8.71 7.31 16.07
CA ASP A 259 -9.18 5.92 16.00
C ASP A 259 -9.20 5.31 14.59
N THR A 260 -8.15 5.59 13.80
CA THR A 260 -7.96 4.89 12.52
C THR A 260 -7.67 3.41 12.72
N ASP A 261 -7.98 2.58 11.71
CA ASP A 261 -7.86 1.12 11.77
C ASP A 261 -6.40 0.60 11.77
N GLY A 262 -5.43 1.49 11.71
CA GLY A 262 -3.99 1.18 11.73
C GLY A 262 -3.16 2.17 10.95
N ILE A 263 -1.92 1.81 10.65
CA ILE A 263 -0.97 2.60 9.85
C ILE A 263 -0.28 1.69 8.84
N HIS A 264 -0.32 2.08 7.57
CA HIS A 264 0.47 1.46 6.51
C HIS A 264 1.60 2.40 6.10
N LEU A 265 2.86 1.97 6.26
CA LEU A 265 4.03 2.80 6.03
C LEU A 265 4.70 2.49 4.70
N TYR A 266 4.72 3.46 3.80
CA TYR A 266 5.51 3.42 2.57
C TYR A 266 6.98 3.63 2.88
N THR A 267 7.70 2.55 3.17
CA THR A 267 9.09 2.61 3.67
C THR A 267 10.11 2.98 2.60
N MET A 268 9.76 2.83 1.33
CA MET A 268 10.66 2.97 0.19
C MET A 268 11.92 2.08 0.33
N ASN A 269 11.76 0.87 0.88
CA ASN A 269 12.83 -0.06 1.23
C ASN A 269 13.89 0.55 2.17
N ASN A 270 13.53 1.56 2.97
CA ASN A 270 14.42 2.21 3.91
C ASN A 270 14.11 1.78 5.36
N PRO A 271 14.89 0.85 5.93
CA PRO A 271 14.62 0.33 7.27
C PRO A 271 14.83 1.37 8.38
N VAL A 272 15.67 2.40 8.15
CA VAL A 272 15.89 3.49 9.11
C VAL A 272 14.62 4.32 9.29
N VAL A 273 13.88 4.55 8.20
CA VAL A 273 12.58 5.25 8.24
C VAL A 273 11.58 4.46 9.08
N ALA A 274 11.44 3.17 8.81
CA ALA A 274 10.50 2.33 9.54
C ALA A 274 10.84 2.29 11.04
N ARG A 275 12.10 2.04 11.40
CA ARG A 275 12.57 2.01 12.80
C ARG A 275 12.26 3.33 13.51
N ARG A 276 12.59 4.46 12.91
CA ARG A 276 12.37 5.78 13.49
C ARG A 276 10.89 6.09 13.75
N ILE A 277 10.00 5.68 12.84
CA ILE A 277 8.55 5.82 13.03
C ILE A 277 8.09 4.90 14.17
N CYS A 278 8.44 3.62 14.14
CA CYS A 278 8.03 2.66 15.17
C CYS A 278 8.48 3.07 16.57
N GLU A 279 9.72 3.54 16.73
CA GLU A 279 10.22 4.10 17.99
C GLU A 279 9.38 5.27 18.49
N GLY A 280 8.88 6.12 17.57
CA GLY A 280 8.05 7.28 17.89
C GLY A 280 6.61 6.96 18.29
N ILE A 281 6.10 5.77 17.94
CA ILE A 281 4.71 5.35 18.18
C ILE A 281 4.56 4.09 19.04
N GLN A 282 5.65 3.50 19.53
CA GLN A 282 5.67 2.20 20.22
C GLN A 282 4.73 2.08 21.45
N HIS A 283 4.30 3.20 22.02
CA HIS A 283 3.39 3.23 23.17
C HIS A 283 1.99 3.76 22.77
N ILE A 284 1.74 3.98 21.49
CA ILE A 284 0.51 4.60 20.99
C ILE A 284 -0.31 3.62 20.13
N ILE A 285 0.37 2.69 19.44
CA ILE A 285 -0.24 1.70 18.54
C ILE A 285 -0.44 0.35 19.25
#